data_1cb92f0cc52e3403f7128ad1369a090b
#
_entry.id   1cb92f0cc52e3403f7128ad1369a090b
#
_cell.length_a   1.000
_cell.length_b   1.000
_cell.length_c   1.000
_cell.angle_alpha   90.00
_cell.angle_beta   90.00
_cell.angle_gamma   90.00
#
_symmetry.space_group_name_H-M   'P 1'
#
loop_
_entity.id
_entity.type
_entity.pdbx_description
1 polymer ?
#
loop_
_entity_poly.entity_id
_entity_poly.type
_entity_poly.pdbx_seq_one_letter_code
_entity_poly.pdbx_strand_id
1 'polypeptide(L)'
;RQMCIRDSYKSLDIECKLNGETVQKDNTNDLIFDVPSIISYLSEIVTLKVGDAIWTGTPSGVGIASGKFLKDGDELTTTIEGLGTMENKCVRISDHSRAKVVPEFMKGFLKD
;
A
#
# COMPACT_ATOMS: atom_id res chain seq x y z
N ARG A 1 8.55 -20.71 1.18
CA ARG A 1 7.69 -21.78 0.60
C ARG A 1 6.46 -21.23 -0.11
N GLN A 2 5.91 -20.08 0.29
CA GLN A 2 4.79 -19.46 -0.43
C GLN A 2 5.21 -18.80 -1.75
N MET A 3 6.45 -18.35 -1.91
CA MET A 3 6.96 -17.81 -3.18
C MET A 3 6.96 -18.85 -4.32
N CYS A 4 7.00 -20.15 -3.99
CA CYS A 4 6.99 -21.24 -4.98
C CYS A 4 5.58 -21.73 -5.34
N ILE A 5 4.51 -21.25 -4.69
CA ILE A 5 3.15 -21.77 -4.85
C ILE A 5 2.31 -20.90 -5.80
N ARG A 6 2.78 -19.68 -6.14
CA ARG A 6 2.07 -18.80 -7.07
C ARG A 6 2.92 -18.46 -8.26
N ASP A 7 2.66 -19.20 -9.32
CA ASP A 7 3.30 -19.00 -10.63
C ASP A 7 2.87 -17.66 -11.30
N SER A 8 2.01 -16.87 -10.68
CA SER A 8 1.53 -15.64 -11.27
C SER A 8 1.19 -14.55 -10.25
N TYR A 9 2.16 -13.71 -9.93
CA TYR A 9 1.92 -12.35 -9.40
C TYR A 9 1.47 -11.39 -10.52
N LYS A 10 1.41 -11.85 -11.76
CA LYS A 10 1.33 -11.03 -12.98
C LYS A 10 -0.08 -10.56 -13.33
N SER A 11 -1.11 -11.05 -12.66
CA SER A 11 -2.48 -10.61 -12.93
C SER A 11 -3.35 -10.94 -11.73
N LEU A 12 -3.22 -10.14 -10.67
CA LEU A 12 -4.04 -10.25 -9.48
C LEU A 12 -4.82 -8.95 -9.32
N ASP A 13 -6.12 -9.06 -9.16
CA ASP A 13 -6.95 -7.89 -8.84
C ASP A 13 -6.69 -7.40 -7.43
N ILE A 14 -6.52 -6.09 -7.31
CA ILE A 14 -6.33 -5.37 -6.05
C ILE A 14 -7.45 -4.38 -5.89
N GLU A 15 -8.13 -4.41 -4.75
CA GLU A 15 -9.18 -3.45 -4.41
C GLU A 15 -9.01 -2.96 -2.98
N CYS A 16 -9.17 -1.65 -2.80
CA CYS A 16 -9.25 -1.03 -1.48
C CYS A 16 -10.57 -0.27 -1.37
N LYS A 17 -11.30 -0.54 -0.29
CA LYS A 17 -12.56 0.15 0.04
C LYS A 17 -12.40 0.93 1.33
N LEU A 18 -12.96 2.12 1.34
CA LEU A 18 -13.11 2.96 2.54
C LEU A 18 -14.59 3.06 2.87
N ASN A 19 -14.98 2.57 4.04
CA ASN A 19 -16.38 2.53 4.49
C ASN A 19 -17.31 1.86 3.45
N GLY A 20 -16.84 0.81 2.77
CA GLY A 20 -17.56 0.10 1.74
C GLY A 20 -17.50 0.71 0.34
N GLU A 21 -17.02 1.95 0.18
CA GLU A 21 -16.83 2.60 -1.12
C GLU A 21 -15.44 2.26 -1.69
N THR A 22 -15.37 1.81 -2.95
CA THR A 22 -14.10 1.52 -3.63
C THR A 22 -13.33 2.82 -3.87
N VAL A 23 -12.14 2.93 -3.29
CA VAL A 23 -11.24 4.09 -3.42
C VAL A 23 -10.03 3.80 -4.28
N GLN A 24 -9.60 2.54 -4.35
CA GLN A 24 -8.54 2.08 -5.25
C GLN A 24 -8.96 0.74 -5.85
N LYS A 25 -8.77 0.58 -7.17
CA LYS A 25 -8.96 -0.70 -7.86
C LYS A 25 -8.03 -0.77 -9.05
N ASP A 26 -7.29 -1.87 -9.14
CA ASP A 26 -6.34 -2.07 -10.22
C ASP A 26 -5.94 -3.54 -10.33
N ASN A 27 -5.02 -3.86 -11.23
CA ASN A 27 -4.47 -5.19 -11.39
C ASN A 27 -2.94 -5.13 -11.34
N THR A 28 -2.30 -6.17 -10.80
CA THR A 28 -0.83 -6.20 -10.69
C THR A 28 -0.10 -6.23 -12.02
N ASN A 29 -0.79 -6.45 -13.15
CA ASN A 29 -0.21 -6.34 -14.49
C ASN A 29 0.02 -4.89 -14.94
N ASP A 30 -0.59 -3.90 -14.26
CA ASP A 30 -0.48 -2.47 -14.58
C ASP A 30 0.68 -1.78 -13.84
N LEU A 31 1.60 -2.56 -13.26
CA LEU A 31 2.83 -2.02 -12.70
C LEU A 31 3.64 -1.28 -13.77
N ILE A 32 4.03 -0.03 -13.49
CA ILE A 32 4.89 0.79 -14.38
C ILE A 32 6.22 0.10 -14.65
N PHE A 33 6.80 -0.50 -13.60
CA PHE A 33 7.99 -1.36 -13.69
C PHE A 33 7.60 -2.75 -13.19
N ASP A 34 7.89 -3.77 -13.95
CA ASP A 34 7.65 -5.14 -13.54
C ASP A 34 8.61 -5.59 -12.41
N VAL A 35 8.22 -6.62 -11.69
CA VAL A 35 9.00 -7.12 -10.55
C VAL A 35 10.45 -7.48 -10.92
N PRO A 36 10.74 -8.17 -12.05
CA PRO A 36 12.12 -8.43 -12.47
C PRO A 36 12.95 -7.16 -12.66
N SER A 37 12.39 -6.12 -13.28
CA SER A 37 13.09 -4.84 -13.49
C SER A 37 13.41 -4.14 -12.16
N ILE A 38 12.46 -4.16 -11.21
CA ILE A 38 12.66 -3.59 -9.88
C ILE A 38 13.77 -4.33 -9.13
N ILE A 39 13.77 -5.67 -9.17
CA ILE A 39 14.80 -6.49 -8.53
C ILE A 39 16.17 -6.23 -9.16
N SER A 40 16.25 -6.18 -10.49
CA SER A 40 17.50 -5.91 -11.21
C SER A 40 18.07 -4.57 -10.78
N TYR A 41 17.27 -3.50 -10.81
CA TYR A 41 17.69 -2.17 -10.41
C TYR A 41 18.17 -2.10 -8.96
N LEU A 42 17.42 -2.67 -8.04
CA LEU A 42 17.77 -2.64 -6.62
C LEU A 42 19.05 -3.44 -6.34
N SER A 43 19.28 -4.54 -7.06
CA SER A 43 20.48 -5.38 -6.91
C SER A 43 21.77 -4.67 -7.31
N GLU A 44 21.68 -3.62 -8.12
CA GLU A 44 22.85 -2.78 -8.45
C GLU A 44 23.25 -1.85 -7.30
N ILE A 45 22.30 -1.53 -6.41
CA ILE A 45 22.50 -0.55 -5.32
C ILE A 45 22.74 -1.25 -4.00
N VAL A 46 22.00 -2.34 -3.73
CA VAL A 46 22.04 -3.08 -2.47
C VAL A 46 22.05 -4.58 -2.71
N THR A 47 22.70 -5.33 -1.81
CA THR A 47 22.63 -6.79 -1.81
C THR A 47 21.32 -7.26 -1.21
N LEU A 48 20.41 -7.76 -2.04
CA LEU A 48 19.15 -8.33 -1.59
C LEU A 48 19.38 -9.67 -0.86
N LYS A 49 18.69 -9.87 0.25
CA LYS A 49 18.78 -11.06 1.10
C LYS A 49 17.41 -11.72 1.26
N VAL A 50 17.44 -12.99 1.64
CA VAL A 50 16.21 -13.71 2.02
C VAL A 50 15.54 -12.99 3.21
N GLY A 51 14.27 -12.67 3.06
CA GLY A 51 13.49 -11.92 4.05
C GLY A 51 13.37 -10.42 3.76
N ASP A 52 14.08 -9.89 2.77
CA ASP A 52 13.87 -8.50 2.35
C ASP A 52 12.48 -8.35 1.71
N ALA A 53 11.81 -7.25 2.03
CA ALA A 53 10.52 -6.89 1.46
C ALA A 53 10.68 -5.69 0.52
N ILE A 54 10.14 -5.81 -0.69
CA ILE A 54 10.13 -4.75 -1.68
C ILE A 54 8.70 -4.27 -1.89
N TRP A 55 8.46 -2.98 -1.67
CA TRP A 55 7.16 -2.37 -1.87
C TRP A 55 7.11 -1.74 -3.25
N THR A 56 6.25 -2.28 -4.11
CA THR A 56 6.20 -1.96 -5.54
C THR A 56 5.32 -0.76 -5.88
N GLY A 57 4.79 -0.08 -4.88
CA GLY A 57 3.90 1.06 -5.09
C GLY A 57 2.43 0.74 -4.79
N THR A 58 1.55 1.63 -5.23
CA THR A 58 0.11 1.55 -4.97
C THR A 58 -0.68 2.02 -6.19
N PRO A 59 -1.88 1.48 -6.43
CA PRO A 59 -2.78 1.97 -7.46
C PRO A 59 -3.19 3.44 -7.26
N SER A 60 -3.77 4.03 -8.29
CA SER A 60 -4.40 5.35 -8.23
C SER A 60 -5.51 5.40 -7.18
N GLY A 61 -5.85 6.60 -6.68
CA GLY A 61 -6.92 6.79 -5.68
C GLY A 61 -6.42 7.02 -4.25
N VAL A 62 -5.11 7.24 -4.07
CA VAL A 62 -4.54 7.60 -2.76
C VAL A 62 -5.16 8.91 -2.23
N GLY A 63 -5.36 8.96 -0.91
CA GLY A 63 -6.02 10.08 -0.24
C GLY A 63 -5.38 11.44 -0.51
N ILE A 64 -4.05 11.49 -0.68
CA ILE A 64 -3.34 12.74 -0.97
C ILE A 64 -3.73 13.35 -2.33
N ALA A 65 -4.04 12.52 -3.32
CA ALA A 65 -4.44 12.99 -4.64
C ALA A 65 -5.88 13.53 -4.67
N SER A 66 -6.76 12.98 -3.82
CA SER A 66 -8.18 13.36 -3.74
C SER A 66 -8.48 14.35 -2.61
N GLY A 67 -7.51 14.63 -1.73
CA GLY A 67 -7.72 15.42 -0.50
C GLY A 67 -8.56 14.70 0.55
N LYS A 68 -8.83 13.40 0.36
CA LYS A 68 -9.59 12.57 1.30
C LYS A 68 -8.63 11.81 2.21
N PHE A 69 -8.58 12.17 3.47
CA PHE A 69 -7.76 11.48 4.47
C PHE A 69 -8.62 10.64 5.39
N LEU A 70 -8.02 9.57 5.93
CA LEU A 70 -8.68 8.68 6.88
C LEU A 70 -9.05 9.42 8.16
N LYS A 71 -10.20 9.11 8.72
CA LYS A 71 -10.74 9.69 9.95
C LYS A 71 -10.88 8.62 11.03
N ASP A 72 -11.06 9.07 12.24
CA ASP A 72 -11.37 8.18 13.37
C ASP A 72 -12.69 7.46 13.11
N GLY A 73 -12.68 6.15 13.26
CA GLY A 73 -13.81 5.28 12.99
C GLY A 73 -13.93 4.74 11.57
N ASP A 74 -13.13 5.24 10.61
CA ASP A 74 -13.14 4.73 9.25
C ASP A 74 -12.73 3.25 9.19
N GLU A 75 -13.36 2.50 8.29
CA GLU A 75 -13.07 1.09 8.03
C GLU A 75 -12.43 0.94 6.65
N LEU A 76 -11.22 0.38 6.62
CA LEU A 76 -10.47 0.12 5.42
C LEU A 76 -10.46 -1.37 5.13
N THR A 77 -11.01 -1.77 3.99
CA THR A 77 -11.01 -3.15 3.52
C THR A 77 -10.12 -3.25 2.30
N THR A 78 -9.08 -4.08 2.36
CA THR A 78 -8.16 -4.32 1.25
C THR A 78 -8.24 -5.78 0.83
N THR A 79 -8.49 -6.01 -0.45
CA THR A 79 -8.59 -7.36 -1.04
C THR A 79 -7.56 -7.50 -2.14
N ILE A 80 -6.85 -8.63 -2.15
CA ILE A 80 -6.00 -9.05 -3.26
C ILE A 80 -6.43 -10.45 -3.67
N GLU A 81 -6.68 -10.61 -4.96
CA GLU A 81 -7.09 -11.89 -5.53
C GLU A 81 -6.17 -13.02 -5.10
N GLY A 82 -6.79 -14.07 -4.56
CA GLY A 82 -6.08 -15.24 -4.12
C GLY A 82 -5.20 -15.08 -2.88
N LEU A 83 -5.04 -13.89 -2.29
CA LEU A 83 -4.42 -13.68 -0.97
C LEU A 83 -5.47 -13.48 0.12
N GLY A 84 -6.66 -12.99 -0.24
CA GLY A 84 -7.75 -12.77 0.68
C GLY A 84 -8.02 -11.30 0.97
N THR A 85 -8.77 -11.07 2.03
CA THR A 85 -9.23 -9.73 2.44
C THR A 85 -8.70 -9.40 3.83
N MET A 86 -8.26 -8.17 4.00
CA MET A 86 -7.81 -7.59 5.27
C MET A 86 -8.72 -6.42 5.60
N GLU A 87 -9.17 -6.36 6.84
CA GLU A 87 -10.02 -5.29 7.37
C GLU A 87 -9.27 -4.56 8.49
N ASN A 88 -9.26 -3.23 8.42
CA ASN A 88 -8.62 -2.38 9.41
C ASN A 88 -9.56 -1.24 9.81
N LYS A 89 -9.68 -1.00 11.12
CA LYS A 89 -10.40 0.15 11.64
C LYS A 89 -9.42 1.24 12.02
N CYS A 90 -9.66 2.45 11.52
CA CYS A 90 -8.86 3.62 11.88
C CYS A 90 -9.29 4.12 13.26
N VAL A 91 -8.33 4.31 14.15
CA VAL A 91 -8.56 4.88 15.48
C VAL A 91 -7.60 6.02 15.74
N ARG A 92 -8.11 7.12 16.28
CA ARG A 92 -7.26 8.24 16.69
C ARG A 92 -6.56 7.85 17.99
N ILE A 93 -5.24 7.86 17.97
CA ILE A 93 -4.44 7.66 19.19
C ILE A 93 -4.29 9.02 19.88
N SER A 94 -4.79 9.13 21.11
CA SER A 94 -4.70 10.36 21.92
C SER A 94 -3.29 10.64 22.42
N ASP A 95 -2.44 9.61 22.50
CA ASP A 95 -1.05 9.74 22.88
C ASP A 95 -0.14 9.89 21.64
N HIS A 96 0.22 11.13 21.34
CA HIS A 96 1.10 11.48 20.22
C HIS A 96 2.58 11.18 20.46
N SER A 97 2.96 10.47 21.52
CA SER A 97 4.36 10.19 21.84
C SER A 97 5.08 9.37 20.76
N ARG A 98 4.33 8.63 19.95
CA ARG A 98 4.84 7.84 18.80
C ARG A 98 4.74 8.56 17.44
N ALA A 99 3.95 9.63 17.34
CA ALA A 99 3.69 10.34 16.08
C ALA A 99 4.68 11.50 15.82
N LYS A 100 5.91 11.41 16.30
CA LYS A 100 6.87 12.54 16.25
C LYS A 100 7.55 12.76 14.90
N VAL A 101 7.23 12.00 13.85
CA VAL A 101 7.88 12.22 12.56
C VAL A 101 6.82 12.37 11.46
N VAL A 102 6.16 13.50 11.45
CA VAL A 102 5.49 13.97 10.23
C VAL A 102 6.56 14.61 9.36
N PRO A 103 6.88 14.04 8.17
CA PRO A 103 7.84 14.66 7.27
C PRO A 103 7.46 16.10 6.98
N GLU A 104 8.44 17.00 6.88
CA GLU A 104 8.20 18.46 6.72
C GLU A 104 7.28 18.76 5.54
N PHE A 105 7.42 18.02 4.42
CA PHE A 105 6.56 18.19 3.24
C PHE A 105 5.09 17.86 3.49
N MET A 106 4.76 17.05 4.50
CA MET A 106 3.38 16.70 4.85
C MET A 106 2.71 17.70 5.78
N LYS A 107 3.47 18.57 6.44
CA LYS A 107 2.91 19.56 7.38
C LYS A 107 1.95 20.55 6.70
N GLY A 108 2.13 20.81 5.41
CA GLY A 108 1.26 21.66 4.62
C GLY A 108 -0.13 21.06 4.31
N PHE A 109 -0.26 19.73 4.40
CA PHE A 109 -1.51 19.01 4.11
C PHE A 109 -2.34 18.71 5.36
N LEU A 110 -1.76 18.85 6.54
CA LEU A 110 -2.38 18.59 7.84
C LEU A 110 -2.90 19.91 8.47
N LYS A 111 -3.58 20.74 7.69
CA LYS A 111 -4.35 21.85 8.27
C LYS A 111 -5.63 21.30 8.86
N ASP A 112 -5.84 21.61 10.15
CA ASP A 112 -7.00 21.27 10.99
C ASP A 112 -8.36 21.48 10.31
#